data_0748deede6de5b3bbd71a1bb80e21633
#
_entry.id   0748deede6de5b3bbd71a1bb80e21633
#
_cell.length_a   1.000
_cell.length_b   1.000
_cell.length_c   1.000
_cell.angle_alpha   90.00
_cell.angle_beta   90.00
_cell.angle_gamma   90.00
#
_symmetry.space_group_name_H-M   'P 1'
#
loop_
_entity.id
_entity.type
_entity.pdbx_description
1 polymer ?
#
loop_
_entity_poly.entity_id
_entity_poly.type
_entity_poly.pdbx_seq_one_letter_code
_entity_poly.pdbx_strand_id
1 'polypeptide(L)'
;IGLFDDKFFLYCEDTDLGLRARWAGWKCLYVPEAIVNHRYSESAGRASKLKAYLVERNRIFMVIKNFPIGMLLAVPFYAVARFWWHFVFMLQGKGKAAEFREEGNSVFALVAYVIRAHLAAIVHLPALLKDRRRIRKHAKISSAAFKELVQTFSISPREVASL
;
A
#
# COMPACT_ATOMS: atom_id res chain seq x y z
N ILE A 1 -8.49 13.18 12.60
CA ILE A 1 -7.81 12.42 11.54
C ILE A 1 -8.68 12.25 10.28
N GLY A 2 -9.98 12.50 10.37
CA GLY A 2 -10.96 12.26 9.32
C GLY A 2 -11.33 10.78 9.16
N LEU A 3 -12.20 10.51 8.18
CA LEU A 3 -12.65 9.16 7.81
C LEU A 3 -11.76 8.55 6.73
N PHE A 4 -12.25 7.51 6.04
CA PHE A 4 -11.61 6.99 4.84
C PHE A 4 -11.46 8.08 3.77
N ASP A 5 -10.36 8.07 3.03
CA ASP A 5 -10.12 9.03 1.95
C ASP A 5 -10.66 8.45 0.64
N ASP A 6 -11.67 9.09 0.06
CA ASP A 6 -12.37 8.66 -1.16
C ASP A 6 -11.44 8.46 -2.37
N LYS A 7 -10.26 9.10 -2.37
CA LYS A 7 -9.25 8.90 -3.42
C LYS A 7 -8.77 7.46 -3.54
N PHE A 8 -8.88 6.68 -2.45
CA PHE A 8 -8.46 5.26 -2.48
C PHE A 8 -9.50 4.38 -3.19
N PHE A 9 -10.79 4.64 -3.02
CA PHE A 9 -11.91 3.85 -3.54
C PHE A 9 -11.95 2.43 -2.96
N LEU A 10 -10.94 1.59 -3.23
CA LEU A 10 -10.73 0.24 -2.70
C LEU A 10 -9.25 0.00 -2.48
N TYR A 11 -8.91 -0.74 -1.43
CA TYR A 11 -7.55 -1.14 -0.99
C TYR A 11 -6.69 0.00 -0.44
N CYS A 12 -5.97 -0.27 0.62
CA CYS A 12 -5.09 0.62 1.36
C CYS A 12 -5.78 1.81 2.06
N GLU A 13 -7.11 1.97 1.98
CA GLU A 13 -7.86 3.01 2.71
C GLU A 13 -7.78 2.81 4.22
N ASP A 14 -7.82 1.57 4.67
CA ASP A 14 -7.65 1.13 6.05
C ASP A 14 -6.23 1.41 6.56
N THR A 15 -5.25 1.05 5.76
CA THR A 15 -3.83 1.31 6.06
C THR A 15 -3.55 2.81 6.13
N ASP A 16 -4.09 3.62 5.19
CA ASP A 16 -3.97 5.08 5.24
C ASP A 16 -4.60 5.65 6.52
N LEU A 17 -5.79 5.19 6.89
CA LEU A 17 -6.46 5.61 8.12
C LEU A 17 -5.64 5.25 9.35
N GLY A 18 -5.13 4.02 9.42
CA GLY A 18 -4.26 3.55 10.51
C GLY A 18 -2.99 4.38 10.65
N LEU A 19 -2.31 4.70 9.55
CA LEU A 19 -1.11 5.54 9.57
C LEU A 19 -1.41 6.98 10.00
N ARG A 20 -2.54 7.56 9.55
CA ARG A 20 -3.00 8.88 10.02
C ARG A 20 -3.31 8.87 11.52
N ALA A 21 -3.92 7.81 12.03
CA ALA A 21 -4.16 7.62 13.46
C ALA A 21 -2.84 7.56 14.23
N ARG A 22 -1.83 6.84 13.74
CA ARG A 22 -0.48 6.83 14.33
C ARG A 22 0.15 8.21 14.37
N TRP A 23 0.05 9.00 13.29
CA TRP A 23 0.52 10.39 13.30
C TRP A 23 -0.17 11.24 14.36
N ALA A 24 -1.45 11.01 14.63
CA ALA A 24 -2.22 11.68 15.67
C ALA A 24 -1.92 11.15 17.09
N GLY A 25 -0.97 10.22 17.23
CA GLY A 25 -0.58 9.63 18.52
C GLY A 25 -1.52 8.52 19.01
N TRP A 26 -2.44 8.03 18.17
CA TRP A 26 -3.35 6.95 18.55
C TRP A 26 -2.64 5.60 18.47
N LYS A 27 -3.07 4.66 19.30
CA LYS A 27 -2.67 3.25 19.25
C LYS A 27 -3.66 2.47 18.39
N CYS A 28 -3.18 1.47 17.65
CA CYS A 28 -4.02 0.45 17.03
C CYS A 28 -3.88 -0.81 17.87
N LEU A 29 -4.99 -1.32 18.37
CA LEU A 29 -5.03 -2.51 19.21
C LEU A 29 -5.67 -3.65 18.41
N TYR A 30 -5.08 -4.82 18.53
CA TYR A 30 -5.71 -6.06 18.08
C TYR A 30 -6.65 -6.55 19.20
N VAL A 31 -7.90 -6.80 18.86
CA VAL A 31 -8.92 -7.31 19.79
C VAL A 31 -9.39 -8.66 19.26
N PRO A 32 -8.93 -9.80 19.82
CA PRO A 32 -9.22 -11.13 19.30
C PRO A 32 -10.73 -11.45 19.23
N GLU A 33 -11.50 -10.87 20.15
CA GLU A 33 -12.94 -11.08 20.27
C GLU A 33 -13.76 -10.29 19.22
N ALA A 34 -13.14 -9.30 18.56
CA ALA A 34 -13.77 -8.51 17.51
C ALA A 34 -13.70 -9.27 16.17
N ILE A 35 -14.67 -10.15 15.97
CA ILE A 35 -14.73 -11.02 14.78
C ILE A 35 -15.51 -10.32 13.68
N VAL A 36 -14.91 -10.20 12.50
CA VAL A 36 -15.54 -9.67 11.28
C VAL A 36 -15.47 -10.73 10.19
N ASN A 37 -16.63 -11.11 9.64
CA ASN A 37 -16.71 -11.99 8.47
C ASN A 37 -16.44 -11.17 7.20
N HIS A 38 -15.22 -11.24 6.69
CA HIS A 38 -14.80 -10.49 5.51
C HIS A 38 -14.87 -11.34 4.24
N ARG A 39 -15.69 -10.92 3.26
CA ARG A 39 -15.77 -11.53 1.93
C ARG A 39 -14.61 -11.04 1.05
N TYR A 40 -13.50 -11.75 1.12
CA TYR A 40 -12.26 -11.36 0.48
C TYR A 40 -12.39 -11.18 -1.03
N SER A 41 -12.08 -9.96 -1.52
CA SER A 41 -12.03 -9.59 -2.95
C SER A 41 -13.33 -9.84 -3.74
N GLU A 42 -14.49 -9.93 -3.10
CA GLU A 42 -15.76 -10.16 -3.79
C GLU A 42 -16.08 -9.05 -4.81
N SER A 43 -15.80 -7.80 -4.45
CA SER A 43 -16.10 -6.63 -5.30
C SER A 43 -15.21 -6.46 -6.52
N ALA A 44 -13.96 -6.96 -6.49
CA ALA A 44 -12.97 -6.69 -7.54
C ALA A 44 -12.33 -7.94 -8.15
N GLY A 45 -12.69 -9.15 -7.67
CA GLY A 45 -12.04 -10.40 -8.06
C GLY A 45 -10.68 -10.61 -7.38
N ARG A 46 -10.27 -11.88 -7.23
CA ARG A 46 -9.07 -12.25 -6.44
C ARG A 46 -7.77 -11.73 -7.04
N ALA A 47 -7.59 -11.87 -8.37
CA ALA A 47 -6.39 -11.44 -9.08
C ALA A 47 -6.74 -10.57 -10.32
N SER A 48 -7.73 -9.70 -10.20
CA SER A 48 -8.21 -8.89 -11.31
C SER A 48 -7.26 -7.75 -11.69
N LYS A 49 -7.37 -7.30 -12.94
CA LYS A 49 -6.67 -6.13 -13.49
C LYS A 49 -6.94 -4.86 -12.66
N LEU A 50 -8.20 -4.69 -12.22
CA LEU A 50 -8.61 -3.56 -11.38
C LEU A 50 -7.88 -3.60 -10.04
N LYS A 51 -7.81 -4.77 -9.39
CA LYS A 51 -7.11 -4.95 -8.13
C LYS A 51 -5.62 -4.67 -8.27
N ALA A 52 -4.96 -5.22 -9.30
CA ALA A 52 -3.52 -4.99 -9.55
C ALA A 52 -3.21 -3.49 -9.68
N TYR A 53 -4.03 -2.75 -10.43
CA TYR A 53 -3.88 -1.30 -10.59
C TYR A 53 -4.14 -0.54 -9.29
N LEU A 54 -5.27 -0.81 -8.61
CA LEU A 54 -5.67 -0.05 -7.42
C LEU A 54 -4.72 -0.28 -6.25
N VAL A 55 -4.31 -1.52 -5.99
CA VAL A 55 -3.36 -1.83 -4.93
C VAL A 55 -2.04 -1.10 -5.15
N GLU A 56 -1.48 -1.11 -6.36
CA GLU A 56 -0.22 -0.41 -6.63
C GLU A 56 -0.38 1.11 -6.56
N ARG A 57 -1.42 1.69 -7.17
CA ARG A 57 -1.70 3.13 -7.11
C ARG A 57 -1.86 3.60 -5.66
N ASN A 58 -2.69 2.90 -4.91
CA ASN A 58 -3.05 3.31 -3.56
C ASN A 58 -1.89 3.13 -2.58
N ARG A 59 -1.06 2.11 -2.77
CA ARG A 59 0.20 1.96 -2.05
C ARG A 59 1.11 3.19 -2.24
N ILE A 60 1.24 3.69 -3.48
CA ILE A 60 2.02 4.89 -3.77
C ILE A 60 1.39 6.11 -3.10
N PHE A 61 0.07 6.28 -3.20
CA PHE A 61 -0.66 7.38 -2.56
C PHE A 61 -0.44 7.38 -1.04
N MET A 62 -0.62 6.22 -0.39
CA MET A 62 -0.44 6.03 1.04
C MET A 62 0.99 6.41 1.48
N VAL A 63 1.99 5.95 0.73
CA VAL A 63 3.40 6.24 0.99
C VAL A 63 3.70 7.74 0.86
N ILE A 64 3.26 8.40 -0.23
CA ILE A 64 3.46 9.85 -0.42
C ILE A 64 2.79 10.65 0.70
N LYS A 65 1.58 10.28 1.11
CA LYS A 65 0.83 10.97 2.17
C LYS A 65 1.47 10.81 3.55
N ASN A 66 1.87 9.60 3.90
CA ASN A 66 2.16 9.24 5.29
C ASN A 66 3.64 9.10 5.64
N PHE A 67 4.51 8.67 4.71
CA PHE A 67 5.89 8.37 5.08
C PHE A 67 6.75 9.64 5.28
N PRO A 68 7.62 9.71 6.32
CA PRO A 68 8.65 10.75 6.45
C PRO A 68 9.51 10.87 5.18
N ILE A 69 9.99 12.09 4.89
CA ILE A 69 10.81 12.35 3.68
C ILE A 69 12.04 11.41 3.63
N GLY A 70 12.72 11.22 4.76
CA GLY A 70 13.88 10.32 4.82
C GLY A 70 13.55 8.85 4.50
N MET A 71 12.30 8.42 4.74
CA MET A 71 11.86 7.08 4.33
C MET A 71 11.50 7.00 2.84
N LEU A 72 11.04 8.11 2.24
CA LEU A 72 10.71 8.15 0.82
C LEU A 72 11.93 7.85 -0.06
N LEU A 73 13.13 8.22 0.37
CA LEU A 73 14.37 7.91 -0.35
C LEU A 73 14.66 6.41 -0.44
N ALA A 74 14.18 5.62 0.52
CA ALA A 74 14.35 4.16 0.52
C ALA A 74 13.26 3.43 -0.30
N VAL A 75 12.12 4.09 -0.59
CA VAL A 75 10.98 3.47 -1.27
C VAL A 75 11.34 2.85 -2.63
N PRO A 76 12.13 3.47 -3.52
CA PRO A 76 12.51 2.86 -4.79
C PRO A 76 13.25 1.53 -4.61
N PHE A 77 14.14 1.43 -3.63
CA PHE A 77 14.89 0.20 -3.35
C PHE A 77 13.98 -0.92 -2.84
N TYR A 78 13.06 -0.59 -1.94
CA TYR A 78 12.03 -1.53 -1.49
C TYR A 78 11.09 -1.96 -2.62
N ALA A 79 10.75 -1.06 -3.53
CA ALA A 79 9.92 -1.37 -4.69
C ALA A 79 10.63 -2.35 -5.63
N VAL A 80 11.90 -2.12 -5.94
CA VAL A 80 12.73 -3.04 -6.76
C VAL A 80 12.82 -4.41 -6.09
N ALA A 81 13.15 -4.47 -4.80
CA ALA A 81 13.22 -5.72 -4.04
C ALA A 81 11.88 -6.46 -4.04
N ARG A 82 10.76 -5.75 -3.86
CA ARG A 82 9.41 -6.33 -3.90
C ARG A 82 9.08 -6.90 -5.29
N PHE A 83 9.34 -6.16 -6.38
CA PHE A 83 9.09 -6.64 -7.73
C PHE A 83 9.97 -7.83 -8.08
N TRP A 84 11.23 -7.84 -7.63
CA TRP A 84 12.12 -8.98 -7.77
C TRP A 84 11.54 -10.24 -7.12
N TRP A 85 11.08 -10.15 -5.88
CA TRP A 85 10.47 -11.29 -5.19
C TRP A 85 9.15 -11.74 -5.80
N HIS A 86 8.30 -10.81 -6.26
CA HIS A 86 7.11 -11.18 -7.03
C HIS A 86 7.47 -11.94 -8.31
N PHE A 87 8.52 -11.54 -9.01
CA PHE A 87 9.00 -12.25 -10.19
C PHE A 87 9.51 -13.65 -9.85
N VAL A 88 10.35 -13.78 -8.82
CA VAL A 88 10.89 -15.07 -8.35
C VAL A 88 9.75 -16.02 -7.95
N PHE A 89 8.79 -15.57 -7.15
CA PHE A 89 7.66 -16.41 -6.75
C PHE A 89 6.73 -16.74 -7.92
N MET A 90 6.52 -15.83 -8.84
CA MET A 90 5.77 -16.09 -10.06
C MET A 90 6.38 -17.23 -10.90
N LEU A 91 7.71 -17.28 -11.02
CA LEU A 91 8.40 -18.41 -11.67
C LEU A 91 8.22 -19.75 -10.95
N GLN A 92 8.00 -19.69 -9.65
CA GLN A 92 7.71 -20.87 -8.80
C GLN A 92 6.21 -21.24 -8.75
N GLY A 93 5.36 -20.52 -9.50
CA GLY A 93 3.91 -20.72 -9.44
C GLY A 93 3.27 -20.27 -8.10
N LYS A 94 3.86 -19.29 -7.40
CA LYS A 94 3.42 -18.83 -6.09
C LYS A 94 3.15 -17.32 -6.07
N GLY A 95 2.31 -16.90 -5.12
CA GLY A 95 2.00 -15.49 -4.86
C GLY A 95 1.07 -14.86 -5.90
N LYS A 96 0.66 -13.63 -5.63
CA LYS A 96 -0.39 -12.92 -6.41
C LYS A 96 -0.06 -12.69 -7.89
N ALA A 97 1.22 -12.64 -8.25
CA ALA A 97 1.62 -12.51 -9.66
C ALA A 97 1.42 -13.82 -10.45
N ALA A 98 1.58 -14.98 -9.79
CA ALA A 98 1.27 -16.28 -10.37
C ALA A 98 -0.25 -16.45 -10.54
N GLU A 99 -1.03 -16.18 -9.48
CA GLU A 99 -2.51 -16.21 -9.54
C GLU A 99 -3.04 -15.33 -10.69
N PHE A 100 -2.49 -14.11 -10.86
CA PHE A 100 -2.88 -13.21 -11.94
C PHE A 100 -2.64 -13.82 -13.33
N ARG A 101 -1.54 -14.53 -13.50
CA ARG A 101 -1.22 -15.24 -14.75
C ARG A 101 -2.13 -16.44 -14.97
N GLU A 102 -2.44 -17.19 -13.92
CA GLU A 102 -3.35 -18.35 -13.97
C GLU A 102 -4.78 -17.96 -14.35
N GLU A 103 -5.23 -16.76 -14.00
CA GLU A 103 -6.49 -16.18 -14.48
C GLU A 103 -6.46 -15.74 -15.97
N GLY A 104 -5.42 -16.12 -16.73
CA GLY A 104 -5.28 -15.83 -18.15
C GLY A 104 -4.78 -14.41 -18.47
N ASN A 105 -4.28 -13.68 -17.49
CA ASN A 105 -3.76 -12.33 -17.70
C ASN A 105 -2.29 -12.34 -18.13
N SER A 106 -1.93 -11.43 -19.02
CA SER A 106 -0.53 -11.25 -19.46
C SER A 106 0.33 -10.59 -18.38
N VAL A 107 1.55 -11.08 -18.18
CA VAL A 107 2.56 -10.44 -17.32
C VAL A 107 2.87 -9.01 -17.77
N PHE A 108 2.85 -8.74 -19.09
CA PHE A 108 3.01 -7.38 -19.61
C PHE A 108 1.91 -6.43 -19.14
N ALA A 109 0.70 -6.95 -18.89
CA ALA A 109 -0.38 -6.15 -18.29
C ALA A 109 -0.04 -5.70 -16.88
N LEU A 110 0.65 -6.51 -16.04
CA LEU A 110 1.12 -6.08 -14.72
C LEU A 110 2.06 -4.88 -14.82
N VAL A 111 3.01 -4.92 -15.75
CA VAL A 111 3.94 -3.80 -15.99
C VAL A 111 3.17 -2.55 -16.41
N ALA A 112 2.21 -2.68 -17.32
CA ALA A 112 1.38 -1.56 -17.76
C ALA A 112 0.56 -0.95 -16.59
N TYR A 113 0.02 -1.78 -15.67
CA TYR A 113 -0.69 -1.29 -14.49
C TYR A 113 0.23 -0.61 -13.47
N VAL A 114 1.46 -1.10 -13.31
CA VAL A 114 2.47 -0.42 -12.48
C VAL A 114 2.78 0.96 -13.05
N ILE A 115 3.03 1.06 -14.36
CA ILE A 115 3.28 2.35 -15.03
C ILE A 115 2.07 3.28 -14.86
N ARG A 116 0.86 2.79 -15.13
CA ARG A 116 -0.38 3.57 -14.96
C ARG A 116 -0.57 4.06 -13.52
N ALA A 117 -0.22 3.24 -12.54
CA ALA A 117 -0.28 3.62 -11.13
C ALA A 117 0.68 4.77 -10.79
N HIS A 118 1.90 4.75 -11.32
CA HIS A 118 2.87 5.82 -11.15
C HIS A 118 2.43 7.12 -11.86
N LEU A 119 1.90 7.02 -13.08
CA LEU A 119 1.34 8.18 -13.79
C LEU A 119 0.16 8.79 -13.01
N ALA A 120 -0.73 7.97 -12.47
CA ALA A 120 -1.81 8.44 -11.61
C ALA A 120 -1.27 9.16 -10.36
N ALA A 121 -0.18 8.66 -9.75
CA ALA A 121 0.44 9.31 -8.61
C ALA A 121 1.03 10.68 -8.97
N ILE A 122 1.60 10.84 -10.16
CA ILE A 122 2.11 12.13 -10.66
C ILE A 122 0.94 13.11 -10.83
N VAL A 123 -0.15 12.70 -11.47
CA VAL A 123 -1.34 13.55 -11.66
C VAL A 123 -1.95 14.00 -10.33
N HIS A 124 -2.00 13.10 -9.33
CA HIS A 124 -2.57 13.41 -8.02
C HIS A 124 -1.58 14.04 -7.03
N LEU A 125 -0.32 14.20 -7.42
CA LEU A 125 0.74 14.66 -6.52
C LEU A 125 0.43 15.94 -5.77
N PRO A 126 -0.13 17.02 -6.39
CA PRO A 126 -0.48 18.24 -5.66
C PRO A 126 -1.49 17.98 -4.53
N ALA A 127 -2.51 17.16 -4.79
CA ALA A 127 -3.52 16.78 -3.79
C ALA A 127 -2.92 15.94 -2.66
N LEU A 128 -2.09 14.96 -2.99
CA LEU A 128 -1.41 14.10 -2.02
C LEU A 128 -0.46 14.91 -1.13
N LEU A 129 0.26 15.89 -1.68
CA LEU A 129 1.12 16.80 -0.91
C LEU A 129 0.32 17.73 -0.01
N LYS A 130 -0.87 18.18 -0.44
CA LYS A 130 -1.80 18.93 0.42
C LYS A 130 -2.25 18.10 1.61
N ASP A 131 -2.66 16.83 1.37
CA ASP A 131 -3.05 15.91 2.43
C ASP A 131 -1.89 15.62 3.38
N ARG A 132 -0.68 15.39 2.85
CA ARG A 132 0.54 15.22 3.63
C ARG A 132 0.78 16.41 4.57
N ARG A 133 0.67 17.66 4.07
CA ARG A 133 0.83 18.86 4.88
C ARG A 133 -0.20 18.91 6.00
N ARG A 134 -1.46 18.54 5.71
CA ARG A 134 -2.54 18.46 6.71
C ARG A 134 -2.23 17.43 7.78
N ILE A 135 -1.81 16.22 7.40
CA ILE A 135 -1.43 15.14 8.33
C ILE A 135 -0.29 15.63 9.25
N ARG A 136 0.75 16.24 8.67
CA ARG A 136 1.91 16.72 9.44
C ARG A 136 1.58 17.86 10.38
N LYS A 137 0.70 18.77 9.97
CA LYS A 137 0.24 19.88 10.84
C LYS A 137 -0.42 19.38 12.13
N HIS A 138 -1.09 18.24 12.08
CA HIS A 138 -1.80 17.66 13.22
C HIS A 138 -1.04 16.49 13.89
N ALA A 139 0.20 16.25 13.48
CA ALA A 139 1.02 15.18 14.02
C ALA A 139 1.33 15.40 15.50
N LYS A 140 1.18 14.35 16.29
CA LYS A 140 1.50 14.31 17.74
C LYS A 140 2.76 13.51 18.03
N ILE A 141 3.30 12.80 17.03
CA ILE A 141 4.56 12.06 17.14
C ILE A 141 5.59 12.61 16.16
N SER A 142 6.86 12.39 16.45
CA SER A 142 7.98 12.78 15.58
C SER A 142 8.11 11.85 14.36
N SER A 143 8.80 12.33 13.32
CA SER A 143 9.16 11.49 12.18
C SER A 143 10.05 10.29 12.56
N ALA A 144 10.87 10.42 13.60
CA ALA A 144 11.70 9.33 14.12
C ALA A 144 10.84 8.25 14.78
N ALA A 145 9.90 8.65 15.66
CA ALA A 145 8.97 7.71 16.29
C ALA A 145 8.07 7.00 15.26
N PHE A 146 7.60 7.71 14.22
CA PHE A 146 6.84 7.09 13.14
C PHE A 146 7.70 6.08 12.34
N LYS A 147 8.96 6.41 12.04
CA LYS A 147 9.89 5.49 11.37
C LYS A 147 10.10 4.22 12.20
N GLU A 148 10.32 4.35 13.49
CA GLU A 148 10.47 3.24 14.43
C GLU A 148 9.23 2.33 14.41
N LEU A 149 8.02 2.90 14.49
CA LEU A 149 6.76 2.15 14.38
C LEU A 149 6.69 1.35 13.08
N VAL A 150 6.99 1.99 11.93
CA VAL A 150 6.96 1.28 10.64
C VAL A 150 8.00 0.17 10.60
N GLN A 151 9.22 0.39 11.10
CA GLN A 151 10.27 -0.63 11.13
C GLN A 151 9.93 -1.81 12.04
N THR A 152 9.31 -1.56 13.19
CA THR A 152 8.91 -2.60 14.15
C THR A 152 7.82 -3.51 13.60
N PHE A 153 6.86 -2.96 12.85
CA PHE A 153 5.67 -3.69 12.39
C PHE A 153 5.66 -3.98 10.89
N SER A 154 6.74 -3.67 10.17
CA SER A 154 6.83 -4.00 8.74
C SER A 154 7.27 -5.44 8.53
N ILE A 155 6.75 -6.02 7.45
CA ILE A 155 7.22 -7.31 6.93
C ILE A 155 8.17 -7.06 5.76
N SER A 156 9.02 -8.04 5.45
CA SER A 156 10.01 -7.93 4.38
C SER A 156 9.37 -7.94 2.98
N PRO A 157 10.02 -7.38 1.95
CA PRO A 157 9.56 -7.48 0.57
C PRO A 157 9.35 -8.92 0.09
N ARG A 158 10.12 -9.88 0.63
CA ARG A 158 9.98 -11.30 0.34
C ARG A 158 8.68 -11.86 0.91
N GLU A 159 8.37 -11.55 2.16
CA GLU A 159 7.12 -11.97 2.81
C GLU A 159 5.91 -11.39 2.10
N VAL A 160 5.93 -10.08 1.77
CA VAL A 160 4.86 -9.44 0.98
C VAL A 160 4.61 -10.16 -0.34
N ALA A 161 5.66 -10.60 -1.02
CA ALA A 161 5.54 -11.25 -2.31
C ALA A 161 5.07 -12.72 -2.22
N SER A 162 5.20 -13.35 -1.04
CA SER A 162 4.77 -14.74 -0.81
C SER A 162 3.28 -14.87 -0.43
N LEU A 163 2.64 -13.76 -0.03
CA LEU A 163 1.20 -13.68 0.27
C LEU A 163 0.36 -13.68 -1.01
#